data_3eab6f36eeb5c890f2775858e546601d
#
_entry.id   3eab6f36eeb5c890f2775858e546601d
#
_cell.length_a   1.000
_cell.length_b   1.000
_cell.length_c   1.000
_cell.angle_alpha   90.00
_cell.angle_beta   90.00
_cell.angle_gamma   90.00
#
_symmetry.space_group_name_H-M   'P 1'
#
loop_
_entity.id
_entity.type
_entity.pdbx_description
1 polymer ?
#
loop_
_entity_poly.entity_id
_entity_poly.type
_entity_poly.pdbx_seq_one_letter_code
_entity_poly.pdbx_strand_id
1 'polypeptide(L)'
;MTKKSIYFFGIILGSFLIVSCGSNEGRNALIETSPTEDISNPEPSFIEFMACEGGPGFNSENMTSMIADYQKLLTDDSLRGAWGYVPAADTNAFGNTGWWELMWSSQEEADTAWQSWSSNPDAVAWSEKYADVLTCDVEGRNALDAIFPIDFNEFGELPESGYFFSEFHRCYYNEGSSKSDAVAFLPKYTAEVMANAEGFAGTSFHYGNYYAQLNEQGSHTENGIDFLWASFTNSAESMAKSEEVFETKMRSILFPQFSEFAQCDEVPDIYHGYVFYNADDKEFMPTF
;
A
#
# COMPACT_ATOMS: atom_id res chain seq x y z
N MET A 1 -46.81 -6.46 -10.94
CA MET A 1 -47.57 -5.49 -10.13
C MET A 1 -46.77 -4.22 -9.97
N THR A 2 -47.21 -3.22 -10.67
CA THR A 2 -46.64 -1.87 -10.79
C THR A 2 -46.87 -1.04 -9.51
N LYS A 3 -45.85 -0.31 -9.04
CA LYS A 3 -46.08 0.87 -8.19
C LYS A 3 -45.16 2.01 -8.57
N LYS A 4 -45.85 3.08 -8.86
CA LYS A 4 -45.50 4.37 -9.45
C LYS A 4 -44.68 5.27 -8.54
N SER A 5 -43.82 6.05 -9.23
CA SER A 5 -43.20 7.32 -8.82
C SER A 5 -44.19 8.34 -8.28
N ILE A 6 -43.68 9.20 -7.38
CA ILE A 6 -44.25 10.54 -7.15
C ILE A 6 -43.11 11.54 -7.11
N TYR A 7 -43.12 12.46 -8.08
CA TYR A 7 -42.31 13.68 -8.13
C TYR A 7 -42.91 14.75 -7.27
N PHE A 8 -42.08 15.52 -6.58
CA PHE A 8 -42.48 16.81 -6.01
C PHE A 8 -41.60 17.93 -6.60
N PHE A 9 -42.23 18.77 -7.39
CA PHE A 9 -41.72 20.02 -7.93
C PHE A 9 -41.99 21.14 -6.94
N GLY A 10 -41.02 21.95 -6.62
CA GLY A 10 -41.17 23.17 -5.87
C GLY A 10 -40.35 24.30 -6.55
N ILE A 11 -41.05 25.11 -7.33
CA ILE A 11 -40.58 26.37 -7.93
C ILE A 11 -40.76 27.48 -6.91
N ILE A 12 -39.71 28.26 -6.65
CA ILE A 12 -39.86 29.63 -6.09
C ILE A 12 -39.02 30.57 -6.93
N LEU A 13 -39.69 31.40 -7.71
CA LEU A 13 -39.20 32.63 -8.33
C LEU A 13 -39.00 33.71 -7.27
N GLY A 14 -37.91 34.44 -7.36
CA GLY A 14 -37.70 35.68 -6.62
C GLY A 14 -36.70 36.57 -7.36
N SER A 15 -37.24 37.40 -8.27
CA SER A 15 -36.48 38.43 -8.98
C SER A 15 -36.24 39.65 -8.05
N PHE A 16 -35.00 40.11 -7.99
CA PHE A 16 -34.70 41.50 -7.64
C PHE A 16 -33.57 42.03 -8.50
N LEU A 17 -33.92 42.93 -9.41
CA LEU A 17 -33.04 43.80 -10.15
C LEU A 17 -32.68 45.01 -9.30
N ILE A 18 -31.43 45.25 -9.06
CA ILE A 18 -30.91 46.59 -8.69
C ILE A 18 -29.75 46.90 -9.63
N VAL A 19 -29.98 47.88 -10.49
CA VAL A 19 -28.98 48.55 -11.29
C VAL A 19 -28.33 49.63 -10.44
N SER A 20 -27.00 49.61 -10.33
CA SER A 20 -26.22 50.79 -9.90
C SER A 20 -24.96 50.89 -10.76
N CYS A 21 -24.90 52.00 -11.48
CA CYS A 21 -23.69 52.48 -12.19
C CYS A 21 -22.71 53.07 -11.16
N GLY A 22 -21.41 52.81 -11.31
CA GLY A 22 -20.38 53.53 -10.56
C GLY A 22 -18.96 53.04 -10.84
N SER A 23 -18.25 53.77 -11.71
CA SER A 23 -16.81 54.10 -11.76
C SER A 23 -15.75 52.97 -11.76
N ASN A 24 -14.97 52.97 -12.86
CA ASN A 24 -13.65 52.36 -13.03
C ASN A 24 -12.67 52.77 -11.92
N GLU A 25 -12.20 51.77 -11.16
CA GLU A 25 -10.89 51.85 -10.48
C GLU A 25 -10.30 50.40 -10.48
N GLY A 26 -8.98 50.35 -10.70
CA GLY A 26 -8.18 49.16 -11.06
C GLY A 26 -8.43 47.92 -10.20
N ARG A 27 -8.89 46.84 -10.82
CA ARG A 27 -8.88 45.50 -10.26
C ARG A 27 -7.47 44.91 -10.38
N ASN A 28 -6.70 45.02 -9.30
CA ASN A 28 -5.74 43.97 -8.99
C ASN A 28 -6.58 42.71 -8.72
N ALA A 29 -6.59 41.82 -9.68
CA ALA A 29 -7.04 40.46 -9.44
C ALA A 29 -6.07 39.85 -8.43
N LEU A 30 -6.48 39.82 -7.17
CA LEU A 30 -5.94 38.87 -6.20
C LEU A 30 -6.25 37.51 -6.79
N ILE A 31 -5.21 36.82 -7.23
CA ILE A 31 -5.25 35.37 -7.44
C ILE A 31 -5.57 34.84 -6.05
N GLU A 32 -6.83 34.47 -5.81
CA GLU A 32 -7.17 33.60 -4.68
C GLU A 32 -6.39 32.31 -4.96
N THR A 33 -5.25 32.18 -4.31
CA THR A 33 -4.61 30.88 -4.12
C THR A 33 -5.64 30.06 -3.36
N SER A 34 -6.23 29.07 -4.04
CA SER A 34 -6.97 27.99 -3.35
C SER A 34 -6.13 27.56 -2.16
N PRO A 35 -6.73 27.35 -0.99
CA PRO A 35 -6.00 26.78 0.12
C PRO A 35 -5.39 25.48 -0.42
N THR A 36 -4.07 25.38 -0.40
CA THR A 36 -3.39 24.08 -0.51
C THR A 36 -3.96 23.27 0.65
N GLU A 37 -4.79 22.27 0.35
CA GLU A 37 -5.15 21.28 1.35
C GLU A 37 -3.83 20.79 1.93
N ASP A 38 -3.73 20.87 3.24
CA ASP A 38 -2.52 20.46 3.97
C ASP A 38 -2.45 18.92 3.82
N ILE A 39 -1.65 18.44 2.87
CA ILE A 39 -1.47 17.01 2.63
C ILE A 39 -0.71 16.47 3.85
N SER A 40 -1.47 15.98 4.81
CA SER A 40 -0.92 15.27 5.97
C SER A 40 -0.77 13.78 5.64
N ASN A 41 0.26 13.15 6.19
CA ASN A 41 0.37 11.70 6.10
C ASN A 41 -0.79 11.03 6.85
N PRO A 42 -1.33 9.92 6.32
CA PRO A 42 -2.25 9.07 7.09
C PRO A 42 -1.53 8.46 8.31
N GLU A 43 -2.31 8.01 9.28
CA GLU A 43 -1.77 7.24 10.41
C GLU A 43 -1.09 5.97 9.91
N PRO A 44 0.03 5.58 10.53
CA PRO A 44 0.71 4.34 10.17
C PRO A 44 -0.16 3.11 10.43
N SER A 45 -0.10 2.14 9.52
CA SER A 45 -0.63 0.78 9.72
C SER A 45 0.44 -0.11 10.33
N PHE A 46 0.04 -1.07 11.19
CA PHE A 46 0.95 -2.10 11.67
C PHE A 46 1.00 -3.26 10.67
N ILE A 47 2.20 -3.60 10.23
CA ILE A 47 2.46 -4.61 9.20
C ILE A 47 3.38 -5.69 9.74
N GLU A 48 3.14 -6.94 9.34
CA GLU A 48 4.06 -8.05 9.56
C GLU A 48 4.38 -8.75 8.23
N PHE A 49 5.65 -9.06 8.02
CA PHE A 49 6.11 -9.91 6.93
C PHE A 49 6.64 -11.23 7.45
N MET A 50 6.19 -12.34 6.87
CA MET A 50 6.71 -13.68 7.10
C MET A 50 7.43 -14.18 5.85
N ALA A 51 8.63 -14.73 6.02
CA ALA A 51 9.33 -15.42 4.96
C ALA A 51 8.63 -16.76 4.66
N CYS A 52 8.40 -17.05 3.38
CA CYS A 52 7.67 -18.24 2.96
C CYS A 52 8.43 -19.01 1.86
N GLU A 53 8.30 -20.33 1.89
CA GLU A 53 8.84 -21.25 0.88
C GLU A 53 7.73 -22.10 0.28
N GLY A 54 7.68 -22.17 -1.05
CA GLY A 54 6.77 -23.07 -1.77
C GLY A 54 7.25 -24.52 -1.68
N GLY A 55 6.34 -25.41 -1.27
CA GLY A 55 6.60 -26.85 -1.21
C GLY A 55 6.30 -27.57 -2.54
N PRO A 56 6.41 -28.92 -2.57
CA PRO A 56 6.12 -29.74 -3.77
C PRO A 56 4.70 -29.58 -4.31
N GLY A 57 3.76 -29.21 -3.44
CA GLY A 57 2.36 -28.97 -3.78
C GLY A 57 2.05 -27.52 -4.21
N PHE A 58 3.07 -26.65 -4.33
CA PHE A 58 2.87 -25.23 -4.71
C PHE A 58 2.42 -25.13 -6.16
N ASN A 59 1.15 -24.83 -6.37
CA ASN A 59 0.51 -24.58 -7.65
C ASN A 59 -0.78 -23.77 -7.47
N SER A 60 -1.32 -23.21 -8.54
CA SER A 60 -2.51 -22.34 -8.52
C SER A 60 -3.74 -22.97 -7.84
N GLU A 61 -4.05 -24.25 -8.11
CA GLU A 61 -5.22 -24.93 -7.55
C GLU A 61 -5.11 -25.08 -6.03
N ASN A 62 -3.94 -25.53 -5.56
CA ASN A 62 -3.69 -25.72 -4.14
C ASN A 62 -3.61 -24.38 -3.40
N MET A 63 -3.01 -23.35 -4.00
CA MET A 63 -2.99 -21.99 -3.44
C MET A 63 -4.40 -21.42 -3.29
N THR A 64 -5.25 -21.55 -4.33
CA THR A 64 -6.65 -21.13 -4.26
C THR A 64 -7.38 -21.84 -3.11
N SER A 65 -7.19 -23.16 -2.98
CA SER A 65 -7.81 -23.93 -1.91
C SER A 65 -7.31 -23.54 -0.53
N MET A 66 -6.01 -23.28 -0.41
CA MET A 66 -5.37 -22.85 0.84
C MET A 66 -5.91 -21.50 1.30
N ILE A 67 -5.99 -20.52 0.39
CA ILE A 67 -6.50 -19.17 0.71
C ILE A 67 -8.00 -19.22 1.04
N ALA A 68 -8.79 -19.99 0.30
CA ALA A 68 -10.23 -20.15 0.60
C ALA A 68 -10.49 -20.75 1.99
N ASP A 69 -9.65 -21.67 2.43
CA ASP A 69 -9.77 -22.24 3.77
C ASP A 69 -9.20 -21.29 4.84
N TYR A 70 -8.11 -20.55 4.53
CA TYR A 70 -7.57 -19.50 5.41
C TYR A 70 -8.61 -18.41 5.74
N GLN A 71 -9.27 -17.87 4.72
CA GLN A 71 -10.28 -16.83 4.91
C GLN A 71 -11.44 -17.25 5.82
N LYS A 72 -11.81 -18.54 5.83
CA LYS A 72 -12.85 -19.09 6.74
C LYS A 72 -12.43 -19.10 8.20
N LEU A 73 -11.12 -19.04 8.48
CA LEU A 73 -10.56 -19.02 9.82
C LEU A 73 -10.48 -17.60 10.41
N LEU A 74 -10.62 -16.59 9.56
CA LEU A 74 -10.60 -15.18 9.97
C LEU A 74 -11.96 -14.83 10.60
N THR A 75 -12.01 -14.71 11.92
CA THR A 75 -13.25 -14.56 12.70
C THR A 75 -13.49 -13.17 13.24
N ASP A 76 -12.51 -12.29 13.13
CA ASP A 76 -12.57 -10.90 13.60
C ASP A 76 -12.14 -9.90 12.52
N ASP A 77 -12.25 -8.62 12.81
CA ASP A 77 -11.95 -7.53 11.89
C ASP A 77 -10.57 -6.87 12.16
N SER A 78 -9.73 -7.51 12.97
CA SER A 78 -8.39 -7.00 13.32
C SER A 78 -7.42 -7.02 12.13
N LEU A 79 -7.50 -8.06 11.30
CA LEU A 79 -6.76 -8.16 10.05
C LEU A 79 -7.45 -7.31 8.98
N ARG A 80 -6.74 -6.31 8.47
CA ARG A 80 -7.23 -5.40 7.43
C ARG A 80 -6.95 -5.90 6.02
N GLY A 81 -5.83 -6.58 5.82
CA GLY A 81 -5.44 -7.15 4.54
C GLY A 81 -4.36 -8.20 4.69
N ALA A 82 -4.26 -9.07 3.69
CA ALA A 82 -3.16 -10.02 3.55
C ALA A 82 -2.75 -10.13 2.08
N TRP A 83 -1.44 -10.19 1.85
CA TRP A 83 -0.86 -10.29 0.52
C TRP A 83 0.24 -11.34 0.49
N GLY A 84 0.41 -11.97 -0.68
CA GLY A 84 1.51 -12.87 -0.95
C GLY A 84 2.40 -12.35 -2.06
N TYR A 85 3.69 -12.55 -1.91
CA TYR A 85 4.72 -12.09 -2.86
C TYR A 85 5.54 -13.27 -3.34
N VAL A 86 5.64 -13.41 -4.66
CA VAL A 86 6.48 -14.41 -5.31
C VAL A 86 7.62 -13.69 -6.02
N PRO A 87 8.90 -14.05 -5.78
CA PRO A 87 10.03 -13.41 -6.44
C PRO A 87 9.89 -13.40 -7.96
N ALA A 88 10.10 -12.26 -8.58
CA ALA A 88 9.99 -12.06 -10.03
C ALA A 88 11.37 -11.85 -10.69
N ALA A 89 12.44 -11.73 -9.91
CA ALA A 89 13.79 -11.53 -10.41
C ALA A 89 14.84 -12.32 -9.62
N ASP A 90 15.82 -12.87 -10.33
CA ASP A 90 16.97 -13.56 -9.72
C ASP A 90 17.92 -12.61 -8.96
N THR A 91 17.73 -11.29 -9.13
CA THR A 91 18.52 -10.23 -8.48
C THR A 91 18.00 -9.84 -7.11
N ASN A 92 16.87 -10.40 -6.67
CA ASN A 92 16.32 -10.13 -5.34
C ASN A 92 17.34 -10.47 -4.25
N ALA A 93 17.51 -9.59 -3.29
CA ALA A 93 18.48 -9.76 -2.20
C ALA A 93 18.17 -10.97 -1.31
N PHE A 94 16.90 -11.29 -1.18
CA PHE A 94 16.42 -12.45 -0.41
C PHE A 94 16.27 -13.72 -1.29
N GLY A 95 16.83 -13.69 -2.51
CA GLY A 95 16.79 -14.82 -3.44
C GLY A 95 15.37 -15.23 -3.83
N ASN A 96 15.06 -16.51 -3.66
CA ASN A 96 13.75 -17.07 -3.99
C ASN A 96 12.76 -17.09 -2.81
N THR A 97 13.02 -16.32 -1.76
CA THR A 97 12.10 -16.22 -0.62
C THR A 97 10.83 -15.48 -1.03
N GLY A 98 9.69 -16.14 -0.89
CA GLY A 98 8.39 -15.52 -0.96
C GLY A 98 8.05 -14.83 0.36
N TRP A 99 7.08 -13.94 0.33
CA TRP A 99 6.64 -13.25 1.53
C TRP A 99 5.13 -13.31 1.68
N TRP A 100 4.68 -13.38 2.93
CA TRP A 100 3.30 -13.17 3.31
C TRP A 100 3.23 -11.92 4.17
N GLU A 101 2.55 -10.90 3.69
CA GLU A 101 2.31 -9.64 4.39
C GLU A 101 0.94 -9.68 5.06
N LEU A 102 0.87 -9.16 6.28
CA LEU A 102 -0.35 -8.96 7.04
C LEU A 102 -0.44 -7.50 7.48
N MET A 103 -1.57 -6.85 7.24
CA MET A 103 -1.87 -5.52 7.74
C MET A 103 -2.92 -5.60 8.82
N TRP A 104 -2.62 -5.04 9.97
CA TRP A 104 -3.46 -5.05 11.14
C TRP A 104 -3.94 -3.65 11.51
N SER A 105 -5.07 -3.56 12.24
CA SER A 105 -5.55 -2.30 12.79
C SER A 105 -4.61 -1.73 13.85
N SER A 106 -3.90 -2.59 14.58
CA SER A 106 -2.87 -2.22 15.56
C SER A 106 -1.99 -3.42 15.93
N GLN A 107 -0.84 -3.15 16.56
CA GLN A 107 0.02 -4.19 17.11
C GLN A 107 -0.69 -5.01 18.21
N GLU A 108 -1.47 -4.37 19.10
CA GLU A 108 -2.21 -5.05 20.17
C GLU A 108 -3.22 -6.06 19.60
N GLU A 109 -3.90 -5.68 18.51
CA GLU A 109 -4.83 -6.58 17.84
C GLU A 109 -4.10 -7.71 17.11
N ALA A 110 -2.96 -7.45 16.48
CA ALA A 110 -2.11 -8.49 15.90
C ALA A 110 -1.67 -9.52 16.94
N ASP A 111 -1.13 -9.07 18.09
CA ASP A 111 -0.70 -9.94 19.17
C ASP A 111 -1.85 -10.81 19.71
N THR A 112 -3.04 -10.23 19.83
CA THR A 112 -4.26 -10.94 20.26
C THR A 112 -4.68 -11.99 19.23
N ALA A 113 -4.68 -11.62 17.94
CA ALA A 113 -5.02 -12.51 16.83
C ALA A 113 -4.03 -13.69 16.73
N TRP A 114 -2.73 -13.45 16.87
CA TRP A 114 -1.72 -14.51 16.87
C TRP A 114 -1.87 -15.46 18.06
N GLN A 115 -2.18 -14.95 19.25
CA GLN A 115 -2.47 -15.78 20.42
C GLN A 115 -3.70 -16.66 20.19
N SER A 116 -4.76 -16.10 19.60
CA SER A 116 -5.96 -16.85 19.22
C SER A 116 -5.64 -17.90 18.16
N TRP A 117 -4.91 -17.53 17.10
CA TRP A 117 -4.51 -18.41 16.01
C TRP A 117 -3.74 -19.62 16.50
N SER A 118 -2.71 -19.41 17.33
CA SER A 118 -1.85 -20.48 17.86
C SER A 118 -2.60 -21.50 18.74
N SER A 119 -3.71 -21.10 19.33
CA SER A 119 -4.56 -21.96 20.18
C SER A 119 -5.77 -22.55 19.45
N ASN A 120 -6.02 -22.14 18.19
CA ASN A 120 -7.14 -22.59 17.38
C ASN A 120 -6.82 -23.94 16.70
N PRO A 121 -7.52 -25.04 17.03
CA PRO A 121 -7.26 -26.35 16.44
C PRO A 121 -7.52 -26.37 14.91
N ASP A 122 -8.45 -25.56 14.41
CA ASP A 122 -8.74 -25.50 12.98
C ASP A 122 -7.61 -24.79 12.23
N ALA A 123 -6.97 -23.76 12.82
CA ALA A 123 -5.79 -23.11 12.27
C ALA A 123 -4.56 -24.03 12.23
N VAL A 124 -4.37 -24.83 13.30
CA VAL A 124 -3.33 -25.87 13.32
C VAL A 124 -3.58 -26.91 12.22
N ALA A 125 -4.80 -27.41 12.11
CA ALA A 125 -5.16 -28.38 11.07
C ALA A 125 -5.00 -27.80 9.64
N TRP A 126 -5.29 -26.52 9.44
CA TRP A 126 -5.05 -25.83 8.18
C TRP A 126 -3.54 -25.76 7.87
N SER A 127 -2.71 -25.39 8.83
CA SER A 127 -1.25 -25.32 8.63
C SER A 127 -0.67 -26.71 8.28
N GLU A 128 -1.11 -27.78 8.96
CA GLU A 128 -0.70 -29.14 8.67
C GLU A 128 -1.16 -29.59 7.28
N LYS A 129 -2.41 -29.28 6.90
CA LYS A 129 -3.01 -29.65 5.59
C LYS A 129 -2.25 -29.05 4.43
N TYR A 130 -1.76 -27.82 4.57
CA TYR A 130 -1.14 -27.07 3.48
C TYR A 130 0.40 -26.95 3.60
N ALA A 131 1.04 -27.69 4.51
CA ALA A 131 2.48 -27.68 4.72
C ALA A 131 3.29 -28.01 3.44
N ASP A 132 2.77 -28.87 2.55
CA ASP A 132 3.39 -29.19 1.27
C ASP A 132 3.11 -28.13 0.18
N VAL A 133 2.21 -27.18 0.42
CA VAL A 133 1.89 -26.07 -0.50
C VAL A 133 2.75 -24.88 -0.22
N LEU A 134 2.66 -24.34 0.98
CA LEU A 134 3.41 -23.14 1.42
C LEU A 134 3.72 -23.26 2.90
N THR A 135 4.97 -23.01 3.27
CA THR A 135 5.39 -22.92 4.67
C THR A 135 5.98 -21.55 4.93
N CYS A 136 5.51 -20.88 5.99
CA CYS A 136 5.99 -19.56 6.38
C CYS A 136 6.61 -19.60 7.79
N ASP A 137 7.66 -18.80 7.98
CA ASP A 137 8.31 -18.61 9.27
C ASP A 137 7.52 -17.60 10.12
N VAL A 138 6.56 -18.13 10.88
CA VAL A 138 5.69 -17.31 11.75
C VAL A 138 6.47 -16.70 12.92
N GLU A 139 7.45 -17.43 13.45
CA GLU A 139 8.25 -16.97 14.60
C GLU A 139 9.26 -15.88 14.20
N GLY A 140 9.79 -15.96 12.97
CA GLY A 140 10.72 -14.99 12.39
C GLY A 140 10.04 -13.82 11.66
N ARG A 141 8.75 -13.57 11.92
CA ARG A 141 8.03 -12.46 11.26
C ARG A 141 8.60 -11.10 11.66
N ASN A 142 8.70 -10.21 10.68
CA ASN A 142 9.22 -8.86 10.84
C ASN A 142 8.07 -7.86 11.01
N ALA A 143 8.09 -7.10 12.10
CA ALA A 143 7.11 -6.05 12.39
C ALA A 143 7.59 -4.69 11.87
N LEU A 144 6.71 -3.98 11.18
CA LEU A 144 6.97 -2.70 10.53
C LEU A 144 5.79 -1.75 10.76
N ASP A 145 6.06 -0.46 10.77
CA ASP A 145 5.02 0.56 10.59
C ASP A 145 4.99 0.96 9.11
N ALA A 146 3.84 0.92 8.46
CA ALA A 146 3.73 1.36 7.08
C ALA A 146 2.84 2.59 6.92
N ILE A 147 3.24 3.49 6.01
CA ILE A 147 2.45 4.65 5.60
C ILE A 147 2.17 4.52 4.11
N PHE A 148 0.89 4.58 3.74
CA PHE A 148 0.40 4.57 2.35
C PHE A 148 -0.26 5.93 2.06
N PRO A 149 0.48 6.91 1.49
CA PRO A 149 -0.02 8.28 1.37
C PRO A 149 -1.04 8.51 0.27
N ILE A 150 -1.25 7.53 -0.60
CA ILE A 150 -2.18 7.58 -1.74
C ILE A 150 -3.17 6.44 -1.59
N ASP A 151 -4.45 6.71 -1.90
CA ASP A 151 -5.50 5.70 -1.95
C ASP A 151 -5.14 4.61 -2.97
N PHE A 152 -5.38 3.35 -2.64
CA PHE A 152 -5.03 2.20 -3.49
C PHE A 152 -5.70 2.25 -4.88
N ASN A 153 -6.83 2.94 -5.02
CA ASN A 153 -7.58 3.04 -6.27
C ASN A 153 -7.43 4.40 -6.98
N GLU A 154 -6.59 5.32 -6.49
CA GLU A 154 -6.44 6.68 -7.03
C GLU A 154 -6.11 6.66 -8.53
N PHE A 155 -5.23 5.77 -8.97
CA PHE A 155 -4.78 5.68 -10.37
C PHE A 155 -5.33 4.48 -11.14
N GLY A 156 -6.40 3.88 -10.65
CA GLY A 156 -7.09 2.75 -11.25
C GLY A 156 -7.18 1.55 -10.29
N GLU A 157 -8.12 0.67 -10.60
CA GLU A 157 -8.36 -0.53 -9.80
C GLU A 157 -7.34 -1.64 -10.14
N LEU A 158 -7.04 -2.49 -9.18
CA LEU A 158 -6.30 -3.73 -9.44
C LEU A 158 -7.13 -4.68 -10.32
N PRO A 159 -6.46 -5.61 -11.05
CA PRO A 159 -7.16 -6.65 -11.79
C PRO A 159 -8.09 -7.48 -10.88
N GLU A 160 -9.21 -7.97 -11.44
CA GLU A 160 -10.14 -8.86 -10.72
C GLU A 160 -9.48 -10.12 -10.14
N SER A 161 -8.34 -10.53 -10.68
CA SER A 161 -7.52 -11.61 -10.14
C SER A 161 -6.85 -11.31 -8.81
N GLY A 162 -6.80 -10.03 -8.40
CA GLY A 162 -6.02 -9.58 -7.24
C GLY A 162 -4.52 -9.58 -7.47
N TYR A 163 -4.08 -9.76 -8.71
CA TYR A 163 -2.67 -9.66 -9.06
C TYR A 163 -2.19 -8.21 -9.05
N PHE A 164 -0.95 -8.01 -8.57
CA PHE A 164 -0.21 -6.77 -8.71
C PHE A 164 1.28 -7.05 -8.91
N PHE A 165 2.00 -6.04 -9.38
CA PHE A 165 3.45 -6.07 -9.51
C PHE A 165 4.05 -5.08 -8.52
N SER A 166 5.16 -5.44 -7.87
CA SER A 166 5.76 -4.61 -6.84
C SER A 166 7.28 -4.58 -6.91
N GLU A 167 7.82 -3.45 -6.49
CA GLU A 167 9.24 -3.20 -6.30
C GLU A 167 9.48 -2.66 -4.90
N PHE A 168 10.48 -3.22 -4.22
CA PHE A 168 10.90 -2.82 -2.88
C PHE A 168 12.35 -2.37 -2.91
N HIS A 169 12.60 -1.09 -2.66
CA HIS A 169 13.93 -0.56 -2.44
C HIS A 169 14.28 -0.59 -0.97
N ARG A 170 15.42 -1.18 -0.63
CA ARG A 170 15.97 -1.18 0.72
C ARG A 170 16.70 0.14 0.94
N CYS A 171 16.30 0.89 1.95
CA CYS A 171 16.76 2.24 2.18
C CYS A 171 17.43 2.38 3.55
N TYR A 172 18.39 3.29 3.61
CA TYR A 172 19.27 3.53 4.76
C TYR A 172 19.33 5.03 5.04
N TYR A 173 19.20 5.43 6.31
CA TYR A 173 19.33 6.83 6.67
C TYR A 173 20.79 7.29 6.59
N ASN A 174 20.96 8.52 6.17
CA ASN A 174 22.25 9.20 6.28
C ASN A 174 22.60 9.48 7.74
N GLU A 175 23.87 9.72 8.03
CA GLU A 175 24.30 10.08 9.38
C GLU A 175 23.53 11.30 9.93
N GLY A 176 22.88 11.13 11.06
CA GLY A 176 22.06 12.15 11.74
C GLY A 176 20.62 12.26 11.24
N SER A 177 20.22 11.48 10.24
CA SER A 177 18.84 11.40 9.75
C SER A 177 18.07 10.23 10.39
N SER A 178 16.73 10.23 10.25
CA SER A 178 15.85 9.30 10.95
C SER A 178 14.52 9.10 10.22
N LYS A 179 13.65 8.23 10.76
CA LYS A 179 12.27 8.02 10.32
C LYS A 179 11.50 9.35 10.18
N SER A 180 11.73 10.32 11.09
CA SER A 180 11.03 11.61 11.04
C SER A 180 11.33 12.43 9.78
N ASP A 181 12.56 12.34 9.25
CA ASP A 181 12.95 13.02 8.01
C ASP A 181 12.28 12.37 6.80
N ALA A 182 12.26 11.04 6.77
CA ALA A 182 11.57 10.28 5.72
C ALA A 182 10.05 10.55 5.74
N VAL A 183 9.42 10.53 6.90
CA VAL A 183 7.98 10.83 7.05
C VAL A 183 7.66 12.27 6.63
N ALA A 184 8.52 13.24 6.98
CA ALA A 184 8.35 14.65 6.58
C ALA A 184 8.49 14.87 5.06
N PHE A 185 9.16 13.96 4.35
CA PHE A 185 9.31 14.04 2.90
C PHE A 185 8.07 13.54 2.14
N LEU A 186 7.27 12.61 2.72
CA LEU A 186 6.14 11.97 2.03
C LEU A 186 5.11 12.95 1.46
N PRO A 187 4.64 14.00 2.18
CA PRO A 187 3.66 14.95 1.61
C PRO A 187 4.14 15.62 0.33
N LYS A 188 5.44 15.86 0.24
CA LYS A 188 6.06 16.46 -0.94
C LYS A 188 6.12 15.49 -2.11
N TYR A 189 6.49 14.23 -1.84
CA TYR A 189 6.47 13.18 -2.85
C TYR A 189 5.03 12.98 -3.36
N THR A 190 4.05 12.89 -2.46
CA THR A 190 2.62 12.78 -2.80
C THR A 190 2.17 13.94 -3.68
N ALA A 191 2.54 15.18 -3.33
CA ALA A 191 2.18 16.36 -4.11
C ALA A 191 2.72 16.29 -5.55
N GLU A 192 3.95 15.81 -5.75
CA GLU A 192 4.52 15.65 -7.08
C GLU A 192 3.86 14.51 -7.86
N VAL A 193 3.51 13.39 -7.21
CA VAL A 193 2.71 12.31 -7.82
C VAL A 193 1.36 12.85 -8.30
N MET A 194 0.63 13.57 -7.44
CA MET A 194 -0.67 14.16 -7.77
C MET A 194 -0.57 15.21 -8.86
N ALA A 195 0.49 16.02 -8.89
CA ALA A 195 0.75 17.00 -9.96
C ALA A 195 1.00 16.33 -11.32
N ASN A 196 1.39 15.06 -11.34
CA ASN A 196 1.63 14.25 -12.55
C ASN A 196 0.61 13.11 -12.71
N ALA A 197 -0.55 13.18 -12.08
CA ALA A 197 -1.59 12.14 -12.02
C ALA A 197 -1.96 11.52 -13.37
N GLU A 198 -2.01 12.33 -14.45
CA GLU A 198 -2.29 11.85 -15.80
C GLU A 198 -1.28 10.79 -16.27
N GLY A 199 -0.02 10.91 -15.85
CA GLY A 199 1.03 9.93 -16.17
C GLY A 199 0.82 8.58 -15.50
N PHE A 200 0.22 8.55 -14.32
CA PHE A 200 -0.08 7.35 -13.55
C PHE A 200 -1.45 6.73 -13.87
N ALA A 201 -2.32 7.42 -14.60
CA ALA A 201 -3.66 6.97 -14.89
C ALA A 201 -3.69 5.55 -15.53
N GLY A 202 -4.50 4.65 -14.97
CA GLY A 202 -4.70 3.28 -15.40
C GLY A 202 -3.57 2.31 -15.01
N THR A 203 -2.60 2.73 -14.19
CA THR A 203 -1.50 1.88 -13.72
C THR A 203 -1.79 1.22 -12.37
N SER A 204 -2.83 1.66 -11.66
CA SER A 204 -3.08 1.32 -10.25
C SER A 204 -1.88 1.63 -9.35
N PHE A 205 -1.09 2.66 -9.72
CA PHE A 205 0.10 3.03 -8.98
C PHE A 205 -0.27 3.51 -7.58
N HIS A 206 0.38 2.92 -6.61
CA HIS A 206 0.45 3.44 -5.25
C HIS A 206 1.83 3.11 -4.68
N TYR A 207 2.16 3.70 -3.55
CA TYR A 207 3.41 3.44 -2.88
C TYR A 207 3.23 3.42 -1.37
N GLY A 208 4.13 2.72 -0.72
CA GLY A 208 4.18 2.64 0.74
C GLY A 208 5.61 2.72 1.26
N ASN A 209 5.76 3.26 2.44
CA ASN A 209 7.01 3.28 3.16
C ASN A 209 6.87 2.45 4.43
N TYR A 210 7.66 1.40 4.52
CA TYR A 210 7.65 0.43 5.62
C TYR A 210 8.87 0.71 6.50
N TYR A 211 8.61 1.18 7.70
CA TYR A 211 9.65 1.57 8.67
C TYR A 211 9.89 0.44 9.65
N ALA A 212 11.13 -0.02 9.75
CA ALA A 212 11.51 -1.02 10.73
C ALA A 212 11.19 -0.52 12.15
N GLN A 213 10.50 -1.35 12.94
CA GLN A 213 10.38 -1.11 14.35
C GLN A 213 11.74 -1.39 15.00
N LEU A 214 12.19 -0.47 15.84
CA LEU A 214 13.43 -0.67 16.59
C LEU A 214 13.18 -1.77 17.63
N ASN A 215 14.10 -2.73 17.69
CA ASN A 215 14.10 -3.68 18.81
C ASN A 215 14.46 -2.95 20.12
N GLU A 216 14.37 -3.65 21.26
CA GLU A 216 14.68 -3.08 22.59
C GLU A 216 16.10 -2.49 22.69
N GLN A 217 17.02 -2.90 21.84
CA GLN A 217 18.39 -2.41 21.77
C GLN A 217 18.57 -1.22 20.84
N GLY A 218 17.48 -0.74 20.19
CA GLY A 218 17.51 0.35 19.24
C GLY A 218 18.18 -0.03 17.90
N SER A 219 18.32 -1.32 17.60
CA SER A 219 18.81 -1.81 16.32
C SER A 219 17.66 -1.97 15.34
N HIS A 220 17.93 -1.70 14.07
CA HIS A 220 17.05 -1.98 12.96
C HIS A 220 16.86 -3.50 12.76
N THR A 221 16.11 -3.89 11.73
CA THR A 221 15.98 -5.30 11.34
C THR A 221 17.34 -6.00 11.30
N GLU A 222 17.38 -7.32 11.47
CA GLU A 222 18.63 -8.11 11.44
C GLU A 222 19.51 -7.81 10.21
N ASN A 223 18.92 -7.33 9.11
CA ASN A 223 19.60 -6.98 7.87
C ASN A 223 20.11 -5.54 7.81
N GLY A 224 19.94 -4.73 8.85
CA GLY A 224 20.40 -3.34 8.92
C GLY A 224 19.65 -2.37 8.01
N ILE A 225 18.48 -2.77 7.46
CA ILE A 225 17.62 -1.93 6.63
C ILE A 225 16.83 -0.98 7.55
N ASP A 226 16.85 0.32 7.25
CA ASP A 226 16.11 1.32 8.03
C ASP A 226 14.64 1.38 7.63
N PHE A 227 14.38 1.35 6.31
CA PHE A 227 13.02 1.29 5.78
C PHE A 227 13.00 0.71 4.36
N LEU A 228 11.81 0.27 3.94
CA LEU A 228 11.55 -0.11 2.55
C LEU A 228 10.71 0.98 1.89
N TRP A 229 11.12 1.39 0.69
CA TRP A 229 10.29 2.15 -0.22
C TRP A 229 9.68 1.20 -1.23
N ALA A 230 8.38 1.00 -1.17
CA ALA A 230 7.68 0.07 -2.06
C ALA A 230 6.80 0.82 -3.05
N SER A 231 6.80 0.35 -4.28
CA SER A 231 5.91 0.79 -5.35
C SER A 231 5.10 -0.40 -5.87
N PHE A 232 3.82 -0.15 -6.18
CA PHE A 232 2.87 -1.16 -6.58
C PHE A 232 2.12 -0.69 -7.82
N THR A 233 1.86 -1.62 -8.75
CA THR A 233 1.10 -1.36 -9.97
C THR A 233 0.35 -2.62 -10.41
N ASN A 234 -0.57 -2.50 -11.37
CA ASN A 234 -1.31 -3.65 -11.88
C ASN A 234 -0.51 -4.54 -12.83
N SER A 235 0.71 -4.18 -13.23
CA SER A 235 1.59 -4.98 -14.10
C SER A 235 3.01 -4.41 -14.14
N ALA A 236 3.97 -5.21 -14.61
CA ALA A 236 5.35 -4.75 -14.88
C ALA A 236 5.40 -3.63 -15.93
N GLU A 237 4.51 -3.64 -16.93
CA GLU A 237 4.42 -2.57 -17.93
C GLU A 237 3.97 -1.25 -17.28
N SER A 238 3.02 -1.31 -16.37
CA SER A 238 2.55 -0.16 -15.59
C SER A 238 3.62 0.36 -14.64
N MET A 239 4.46 -0.53 -14.08
CA MET A 239 5.61 -0.14 -13.27
C MET A 239 6.61 0.65 -14.12
N ALA A 240 7.03 0.11 -15.25
CA ALA A 240 7.94 0.80 -16.17
C ALA A 240 7.39 2.17 -16.64
N LYS A 241 6.08 2.27 -16.87
CA LYS A 241 5.43 3.56 -17.17
C LYS A 241 5.51 4.54 -16.00
N SER A 242 5.27 4.07 -14.78
CA SER A 242 5.33 4.90 -13.57
C SER A 242 6.76 5.37 -13.28
N GLU A 243 7.75 4.53 -13.51
CA GLU A 243 9.16 4.88 -13.43
C GLU A 243 9.56 5.94 -14.47
N GLU A 244 9.07 5.84 -15.72
CA GLU A 244 9.30 6.85 -16.75
C GLU A 244 8.74 8.22 -16.31
N VAL A 245 7.56 8.26 -15.68
CA VAL A 245 7.01 9.50 -15.12
C VAL A 245 7.93 10.05 -14.03
N PHE A 246 8.37 9.20 -13.11
CA PHE A 246 9.29 9.61 -12.05
C PHE A 246 10.59 10.18 -12.64
N GLU A 247 11.25 9.43 -13.51
CA GLU A 247 12.55 9.81 -14.09
C GLU A 247 12.47 11.11 -14.90
N THR A 248 11.41 11.31 -15.68
CA THR A 248 11.30 12.45 -16.60
C THR A 248 10.68 13.69 -15.97
N LYS A 249 9.84 13.55 -14.93
CA LYS A 249 9.05 14.66 -14.37
C LYS A 249 9.42 15.00 -12.93
N MET A 250 9.71 13.99 -12.11
CA MET A 250 9.77 14.15 -10.66
C MET A 250 11.21 14.06 -10.10
N ARG A 251 12.08 13.24 -10.68
CA ARG A 251 13.42 12.95 -10.15
C ARG A 251 14.25 14.21 -9.89
N SER A 252 14.27 15.15 -10.82
CA SER A 252 15.08 16.38 -10.68
C SER A 252 14.63 17.27 -9.51
N ILE A 253 13.37 17.11 -9.07
CA ILE A 253 12.77 17.87 -7.96
C ILE A 253 12.96 17.13 -6.64
N LEU A 254 12.69 15.82 -6.64
CA LEU A 254 12.59 15.00 -5.44
C LEU A 254 13.92 14.39 -5.00
N PHE A 255 14.72 13.88 -5.94
CA PHE A 255 15.94 13.14 -5.62
C PHE A 255 16.98 13.96 -4.81
N PRO A 256 17.22 15.26 -5.12
CA PRO A 256 18.14 16.05 -4.31
C PRO A 256 17.73 16.15 -2.84
N GLN A 257 16.42 16.17 -2.57
CA GLN A 257 15.86 16.29 -1.22
C GLN A 257 15.83 14.94 -0.50
N PHE A 258 15.49 13.87 -1.21
CA PHE A 258 15.56 12.51 -0.70
C PHE A 258 16.99 12.17 -0.26
N SER A 259 17.97 12.50 -1.11
CA SER A 259 19.39 12.21 -0.84
C SER A 259 19.99 12.99 0.32
N GLU A 260 19.31 14.03 0.85
CA GLU A 260 19.74 14.71 2.07
C GLU A 260 19.60 13.83 3.32
N PHE A 261 18.60 12.93 3.36
CA PHE A 261 18.32 12.12 4.54
C PHE A 261 18.49 10.60 4.34
N ALA A 262 18.43 10.09 3.12
CA ALA A 262 18.50 8.65 2.86
C ALA A 262 19.13 8.31 1.51
N GLN A 263 19.53 7.06 1.38
CA GLN A 263 19.88 6.40 0.14
C GLN A 263 19.26 5.01 0.09
N CYS A 264 18.91 4.55 -1.11
CA CYS A 264 18.39 3.20 -1.30
C CYS A 264 19.31 2.41 -2.24
N ASP A 265 19.22 1.09 -2.18
CA ASP A 265 19.89 0.22 -3.13
C ASP A 265 19.42 0.52 -4.56
N GLU A 266 20.35 0.48 -5.52
CA GLU A 266 20.05 0.78 -6.93
C GLU A 266 19.13 -0.26 -7.57
N VAL A 267 19.20 -1.52 -7.10
CA VAL A 267 18.42 -2.64 -7.63
C VAL A 267 17.34 -2.99 -6.62
N PRO A 268 16.07 -2.80 -6.98
CA PRO A 268 14.96 -3.20 -6.12
C PRO A 268 14.80 -4.72 -6.04
N ASP A 269 14.16 -5.18 -4.99
CA ASP A 269 13.59 -6.52 -4.93
C ASP A 269 12.23 -6.51 -5.64
N ILE A 270 12.01 -7.42 -6.60
CA ILE A 270 10.87 -7.42 -7.51
C ILE A 270 9.99 -8.64 -7.25
N TYR A 271 8.67 -8.43 -7.13
CA TYR A 271 7.73 -9.51 -6.84
C TYR A 271 6.47 -9.44 -7.70
N HIS A 272 5.94 -10.61 -8.01
CA HIS A 272 4.53 -10.81 -8.36
C HIS A 272 3.73 -10.89 -7.07
N GLY A 273 2.77 -9.99 -6.89
CA GLY A 273 1.94 -9.93 -5.71
C GLY A 273 0.52 -10.42 -5.96
N TYR A 274 -0.13 -10.91 -4.91
CA TYR A 274 -1.51 -11.37 -4.92
C TYR A 274 -2.22 -10.97 -3.64
N VAL A 275 -3.42 -10.42 -3.76
CA VAL A 275 -4.28 -10.14 -2.61
C VAL A 275 -4.83 -11.46 -2.06
N PHE A 276 -4.52 -11.83 -0.82
CA PHE A 276 -5.03 -13.03 -0.17
C PHE A 276 -6.28 -12.78 0.66
N TYR A 277 -6.40 -11.57 1.20
CA TYR A 277 -7.55 -11.14 1.99
C TYR A 277 -7.69 -9.62 1.93
N ASN A 278 -8.93 -9.15 1.88
CA ASN A 278 -9.29 -7.75 1.99
C ASN A 278 -10.48 -7.61 2.94
N ALA A 279 -10.32 -6.87 4.04
CA ALA A 279 -11.38 -6.68 5.02
C ALA A 279 -12.60 -5.93 4.46
N ASP A 280 -12.41 -5.10 3.43
CA ASP A 280 -13.47 -4.32 2.79
C ASP A 280 -14.22 -5.15 1.71
N ASP A 281 -13.66 -6.27 1.27
CA ASP A 281 -14.29 -7.27 0.38
C ASP A 281 -13.92 -8.69 0.82
N LYS A 282 -14.63 -9.18 1.83
CA LYS A 282 -14.37 -10.51 2.43
C LYS A 282 -14.74 -11.69 1.52
N GLU A 283 -15.45 -11.44 0.42
CA GLU A 283 -15.81 -12.45 -0.57
C GLU A 283 -14.80 -12.54 -1.72
N PHE A 284 -13.84 -11.60 -1.76
CA PHE A 284 -12.79 -11.58 -2.75
C PHE A 284 -11.95 -12.88 -2.69
N MET A 285 -11.69 -13.47 -3.87
CA MET A 285 -10.82 -14.64 -4.03
C MET A 285 -9.80 -14.40 -5.13
N PRO A 286 -8.49 -14.53 -4.85
CA PRO A 286 -7.47 -14.37 -5.88
C PRO A 286 -7.54 -15.47 -6.93
N THR A 287 -7.05 -15.14 -8.13
CA THR A 287 -6.77 -16.10 -9.20
C THR A 287 -5.26 -16.12 -9.44
N PHE A 288 -4.62 -17.27 -9.22
CA PHE A 288 -3.17 -17.46 -9.34
C PHE A 288 -2.75 -17.93 -10.73
#